data_79109c06f9c4c9f3dc76cd878984cb1d
#
_entry.id   79109c06f9c4c9f3dc76cd878984cb1d
#
_cell.length_a   1.000
_cell.length_b   1.000
_cell.length_c   1.000
_cell.angle_alpha   90.00
_cell.angle_beta   90.00
_cell.angle_gamma   90.00
#
_symmetry.space_group_name_H-M   'P 1'
#
loop_
_entity.id
_entity.type
_entity.pdbx_description
1 polymer ?
#
loop_
_entity_poly.entity_id
_entity_poly.type
_entity_poly.pdbx_seq_one_letter_code
_entity_poly.pdbx_strand_id
1 'polypeptide(L)'
;MRIGCESPLAVNSDLTHLDCMGLKLLCREYSDQMKRTGLSLLLLVLCARGITTEARAQTTAMPAFDVVHYDAQVEPDVANKTVKGRVRIRLVSRANNLAIIEFDCGDLIIDAVRENRETQKFLRSDSRLKVSLSRPAKANEQREIEVEYHGTPRRGIRFFPERAQVYTVYATSQWLVCLDAPDDKATIRLKLIVPKTFDTVANGRLAAQHNLTGNKIVYEWRQAIPVPTYTFGFAAGRFRTLKEKHSRVQLRYLAAQFSAKELVRIFRDTADMIGFYEGRAGVRYADSTYTQVLAAGGVEQEMSGFTVLRESYGREVLANERQVWLGAHELAHQWWGNMVTCRDWNHFWLNEGIATFMAAAYKEHRFGRQEYLREIEANRMSYQKVRDAGKDRSLVFPDWSHPTAEDRTLVYDKGAYVLHLLREDLGERDFWAGIRQYTRLYFGKSVTTPDFQRAMEHASGKNLTDFFAQWVYLTKR
;
A
#
# COMPACT_ATOMS: atom_id res chain seq x y z
N MET A 1 -3.39 28.53 -47.89
CA MET A 1 -2.98 29.84 -47.42
C MET A 1 -2.47 29.66 -46.00
N ARG A 2 -1.23 29.66 -45.86
CA ARG A 2 -0.24 30.22 -44.94
C ARG A 2 -0.85 31.28 -44.03
N ILE A 3 -0.64 31.30 -42.71
CA ILE A 3 0.42 31.81 -41.78
C ILE A 3 -0.32 31.94 -40.44
N GLY A 4 0.16 31.76 -39.28
CA GLY A 4 1.49 31.83 -38.70
C GLY A 4 1.55 31.37 -37.26
N CYS A 5 2.75 31.03 -36.87
CA CYS A 5 3.24 30.78 -35.52
C CYS A 5 3.05 31.99 -34.58
N GLU A 6 2.86 31.72 -33.29
CA GLU A 6 3.64 32.43 -32.25
C GLU A 6 3.74 31.62 -30.99
N SER A 7 4.94 31.65 -30.42
CA SER A 7 5.50 30.88 -29.32
C SER A 7 5.45 31.67 -28.01
N PRO A 8 6.15 31.19 -26.93
CA PRO A 8 5.56 30.88 -25.65
C PRO A 8 5.87 31.96 -24.59
N LEU A 9 5.07 32.01 -23.57
CA LEU A 9 5.30 32.84 -22.39
C LEU A 9 6.29 32.14 -21.44
N ALA A 10 7.31 32.92 -21.11
CA ALA A 10 8.43 32.61 -20.24
C ALA A 10 7.99 32.26 -18.81
N VAL A 11 8.53 31.17 -18.30
CA VAL A 11 8.57 30.88 -16.87
C VAL A 11 9.86 31.50 -16.30
N ASN A 12 9.68 32.40 -15.36
CA ASN A 12 10.76 33.03 -14.57
C ASN A 12 11.60 31.99 -13.85
N SER A 13 12.87 31.92 -14.21
CA SER A 13 13.94 31.23 -13.49
C SER A 13 14.62 32.24 -12.56
N ASP A 14 14.20 32.30 -11.31
CA ASP A 14 14.99 32.91 -10.24
C ASP A 14 14.77 32.07 -8.98
N LEU A 15 15.73 31.19 -8.73
CA LEU A 15 16.12 30.64 -7.40
C LEU A 15 17.11 29.46 -7.56
N THR A 16 18.30 29.74 -8.13
CA THR A 16 19.46 28.82 -7.98
C THR A 16 20.74 29.62 -8.16
N HIS A 17 21.12 30.40 -7.13
CA HIS A 17 22.49 30.88 -6.96
C HIS A 17 22.70 31.37 -5.52
N LEU A 18 22.88 30.43 -4.60
CA LEU A 18 23.50 30.62 -3.29
C LEU A 18 23.73 29.23 -2.72
N ASP A 19 24.94 28.70 -2.83
CA ASP A 19 25.54 27.69 -1.93
C ASP A 19 26.73 26.94 -2.54
N CYS A 20 27.49 27.57 -3.44
CA CYS A 20 28.78 27.01 -3.87
C CYS A 20 30.03 27.80 -3.38
N MET A 21 29.86 28.92 -2.69
CA MET A 21 30.98 29.68 -2.14
C MET A 21 31.25 29.44 -0.64
N GLY A 22 30.29 28.96 0.11
CA GLY A 22 30.44 28.68 1.55
C GLY A 22 31.29 27.46 1.89
N LEU A 23 31.30 26.44 1.04
CA LEU A 23 32.06 25.19 1.30
C LEU A 23 33.52 25.24 0.88
N LYS A 24 33.93 26.18 0.05
CA LYS A 24 35.34 26.34 -0.36
C LYS A 24 36.20 27.18 0.60
N LEU A 25 35.60 27.98 1.47
CA LEU A 25 36.32 28.72 2.51
C LEU A 25 36.59 27.86 3.77
N LEU A 26 35.69 26.98 4.13
CA LEU A 26 35.89 26.08 5.29
C LEU A 26 36.92 24.98 5.05
N CYS A 27 37.16 24.56 3.81
CA CYS A 27 38.23 23.60 3.49
C CYS A 27 39.63 24.21 3.40
N ARG A 28 39.74 25.52 3.30
CA ARG A 28 41.08 26.20 3.25
C ARG A 28 41.63 26.53 4.63
N GLU A 29 40.79 26.83 5.59
CA GLU A 29 41.24 27.12 6.97
C GLU A 29 41.63 25.84 7.73
N TYR A 30 41.07 24.69 7.39
CA TYR A 30 41.41 23.40 8.03
C TYR A 30 42.76 22.81 7.52
N SER A 31 43.19 23.20 6.33
CA SER A 31 44.45 22.74 5.73
C SER A 31 45.69 23.48 6.27
N ASP A 32 45.54 24.73 6.73
CA ASP A 32 46.65 25.53 7.20
C ASP A 32 46.95 25.41 8.72
N GLN A 33 45.99 24.87 9.47
CA GLN A 33 46.17 24.56 10.89
C GLN A 33 46.90 23.24 11.15
N MET A 34 46.97 22.34 10.18
CA MET A 34 47.68 21.05 10.30
C MET A 34 49.17 21.09 9.96
N LYS A 35 49.73 22.24 9.54
CA LYS A 35 51.14 22.39 9.19
C LYS A 35 52.03 23.00 10.30
N ARG A 36 51.48 23.28 11.48
CA ARG A 36 52.24 23.95 12.58
C ARG A 36 52.44 23.13 13.85
N THR A 37 52.05 21.87 13.91
CA THR A 37 52.39 21.00 15.08
C THR A 37 52.86 19.66 14.58
N GLY A 38 54.15 19.58 14.35
CA GLY A 38 54.88 18.32 14.18
C GLY A 38 55.01 17.60 15.52
N LEU A 39 53.99 16.83 15.90
CA LEU A 39 54.04 15.75 16.93
C LEU A 39 52.73 15.01 16.93
N SER A 40 52.68 13.87 16.30
CA SER A 40 51.75 12.75 16.60
C SER A 40 51.64 11.79 15.42
N LEU A 41 52.78 11.20 15.03
CA LEU A 41 52.79 10.06 14.08
C LEU A 41 52.98 8.73 14.84
N LEU A 42 52.36 8.55 16.00
CA LEU A 42 52.51 7.31 16.77
C LEU A 42 51.21 6.82 17.47
N LEU A 43 50.05 7.24 17.04
CA LEU A 43 48.78 6.78 17.65
C LEU A 43 47.70 6.34 16.65
N LEU A 44 48.06 6.07 15.40
CA LEU A 44 47.11 5.68 14.33
C LEU A 44 47.27 4.22 13.88
N VAL A 45 48.00 3.39 14.61
CA VAL A 45 48.20 1.95 14.27
C VAL A 45 47.46 0.99 15.21
N LEU A 46 46.74 1.46 16.23
CA LEU A 46 46.08 0.59 17.23
C LEU A 46 44.54 0.60 17.24
N CYS A 47 43.88 1.29 16.31
CA CYS A 47 42.40 1.26 16.19
C CYS A 47 41.88 0.58 14.92
N ALA A 48 42.72 -0.14 14.17
CA ALA A 48 42.29 -0.91 12.98
C ALA A 48 42.09 -2.39 13.30
N ARG A 49 41.57 -2.71 14.49
CA ARG A 49 41.06 -4.06 14.77
C ARG A 49 39.63 -3.98 15.30
N GLY A 50 38.69 -4.41 14.45
CA GLY A 50 37.41 -4.95 14.89
C GLY A 50 36.26 -3.97 14.99
N ILE A 51 35.82 -3.36 13.88
CA ILE A 51 34.39 -3.13 13.66
C ILE A 51 34.06 -3.74 12.30
N THR A 52 34.01 -5.05 12.24
CA THR A 52 33.14 -5.72 11.29
C THR A 52 31.74 -5.43 11.79
N THR A 53 31.12 -4.35 11.30
CA THR A 53 29.67 -4.23 11.32
C THR A 53 29.16 -5.35 10.45
N GLU A 54 28.92 -6.53 11.06
CA GLU A 54 27.95 -7.46 10.52
C GLU A 54 26.67 -6.66 10.33
N ALA A 55 26.34 -6.39 9.08
CA ALA A 55 24.99 -6.02 8.68
C ALA A 55 24.12 -7.21 9.10
N ARG A 56 23.67 -7.20 10.34
CA ARG A 56 22.69 -8.12 10.89
C ARG A 56 21.47 -7.89 10.04
N ALA A 57 21.21 -8.77 9.08
CA ALA A 57 19.90 -8.87 8.43
C ALA A 57 18.90 -8.83 9.59
N GLN A 58 18.12 -7.76 9.68
CA GLN A 58 16.99 -7.70 10.57
C GLN A 58 16.01 -8.74 10.06
N THR A 59 16.17 -9.98 10.51
CA THR A 59 15.07 -10.92 10.60
C THR A 59 14.11 -10.21 11.55
N THR A 60 13.07 -9.61 11.01
CA THR A 60 11.99 -9.02 11.79
C THR A 60 11.39 -10.18 12.59
N ALA A 61 11.79 -10.28 13.86
CA ALA A 61 11.20 -11.26 14.75
C ALA A 61 9.68 -10.98 14.75
N MET A 62 8.88 -12.05 14.64
CA MET A 62 7.43 -11.89 14.70
C MET A 62 7.06 -11.08 15.95
N PRO A 63 6.12 -10.12 15.87
CA PRO A 63 5.67 -9.36 17.02
C PRO A 63 5.28 -10.28 18.17
N ALA A 64 5.59 -9.89 19.40
CA ALA A 64 5.28 -10.67 20.61
C ALA A 64 3.77 -10.85 20.87
N PHE A 65 2.92 -10.23 20.04
CA PHE A 65 1.47 -10.35 20.04
C PHE A 65 0.92 -10.27 18.61
N ASP A 66 -0.34 -10.64 18.45
CA ASP A 66 -1.11 -10.64 17.23
C ASP A 66 -2.36 -9.78 17.40
N VAL A 67 -2.63 -8.85 16.51
CA VAL A 67 -3.88 -8.09 16.56
C VAL A 67 -4.94 -8.81 15.73
N VAL A 68 -6.05 -9.16 16.36
CA VAL A 68 -7.13 -9.93 15.72
C VAL A 68 -8.33 -9.09 15.30
N HIS A 69 -8.51 -7.91 15.94
CA HIS A 69 -9.65 -7.05 15.61
C HIS A 69 -9.46 -5.60 16.05
N TYR A 70 -9.92 -4.69 15.22
CA TYR A 70 -10.07 -3.27 15.53
C TYR A 70 -11.55 -2.87 15.58
N ASP A 71 -12.00 -2.22 16.65
CA ASP A 71 -13.30 -1.56 16.77
C ASP A 71 -13.07 -0.05 16.86
N ALA A 72 -13.14 0.62 15.72
CA ALA A 72 -12.75 2.01 15.59
C ALA A 72 -13.95 2.93 15.37
N GLN A 73 -13.87 4.12 15.96
CA GLN A 73 -14.72 5.26 15.65
C GLN A 73 -13.82 6.40 15.18
N VAL A 74 -14.09 6.94 14.00
CA VAL A 74 -13.27 7.99 13.38
C VAL A 74 -14.18 9.12 12.89
N GLU A 75 -13.78 10.34 13.17
CA GLU A 75 -14.47 11.56 12.73
C GLU A 75 -13.46 12.48 12.02
N PRO A 76 -13.41 12.47 10.68
CA PRO A 76 -12.60 13.40 9.91
C PRO A 76 -13.30 14.77 9.84
N ASP A 77 -12.57 15.84 10.09
CA ASP A 77 -12.98 17.21 9.80
C ASP A 77 -12.34 17.67 8.49
N VAL A 78 -13.14 17.69 7.44
CA VAL A 78 -12.65 18.00 6.10
C VAL A 78 -12.22 19.47 6.00
N ALA A 79 -12.93 20.40 6.67
CA ALA A 79 -12.64 21.82 6.61
C ALA A 79 -11.31 22.16 7.31
N ASN A 80 -11.09 21.59 8.48
CA ASN A 80 -9.90 21.85 9.30
C ASN A 80 -8.76 20.86 9.01
N LYS A 81 -8.99 19.85 8.14
CA LYS A 81 -8.02 18.79 7.78
C LYS A 81 -7.51 18.03 9.01
N THR A 82 -8.40 17.76 9.97
CA THR A 82 -8.07 17.04 11.19
C THR A 82 -8.83 15.73 11.27
N VAL A 83 -8.37 14.85 12.13
CA VAL A 83 -9.05 13.61 12.49
C VAL A 83 -9.06 13.45 13.99
N LYS A 84 -10.16 12.96 14.54
CA LYS A 84 -10.22 12.44 15.91
C LYS A 84 -10.82 11.06 15.89
N GLY A 85 -10.39 10.21 16.82
CA GLY A 85 -10.87 8.85 16.87
C GLY A 85 -10.69 8.19 18.21
N ARG A 86 -11.34 7.04 18.32
CA ARG A 86 -11.15 6.07 19.39
C ARG A 86 -11.12 4.69 18.79
N VAL A 87 -10.16 3.88 19.20
CA VAL A 87 -10.05 2.49 18.74
C VAL A 87 -9.91 1.55 19.92
N ARG A 88 -10.64 0.43 19.90
CA ARG A 88 -10.40 -0.73 20.75
C ARG A 88 -9.69 -1.79 19.93
N ILE A 89 -8.52 -2.16 20.41
CA ILE A 89 -7.61 -3.10 19.73
C ILE A 89 -7.63 -4.39 20.53
N ARG A 90 -8.15 -5.47 19.94
CA ARG A 90 -8.08 -6.82 20.52
C ARG A 90 -6.87 -7.54 20.00
N LEU A 91 -6.06 -8.03 20.91
CA LEU A 91 -4.81 -8.73 20.60
C LEU A 91 -4.69 -10.03 21.39
N VAL A 92 -3.86 -10.92 20.90
CA VAL A 92 -3.47 -12.19 21.54
C VAL A 92 -1.97 -12.17 21.76
N SER A 93 -1.53 -12.37 22.99
CA SER A 93 -0.10 -12.49 23.29
C SER A 93 0.49 -13.76 22.68
N ARG A 94 1.61 -13.65 22.00
CA ARG A 94 2.42 -14.79 21.51
C ARG A 94 3.53 -15.18 22.48
N ALA A 95 3.80 -14.34 23.49
CA ALA A 95 4.87 -14.53 24.45
C ALA A 95 4.33 -14.64 25.88
N ASN A 96 5.08 -15.34 26.74
CA ASN A 96 4.88 -15.27 28.19
C ASN A 96 5.48 -13.96 28.74
N ASN A 97 4.85 -13.42 29.79
CA ASN A 97 5.29 -12.19 30.47
C ASN A 97 5.33 -10.94 29.57
N LEU A 98 4.45 -10.84 28.59
CA LEU A 98 4.30 -9.65 27.75
C LEU A 98 3.77 -8.48 28.62
N ALA A 99 4.64 -7.56 29.01
CA ALA A 99 4.33 -6.43 29.88
C ALA A 99 4.14 -5.12 29.10
N ILE A 100 4.72 -4.99 27.91
CA ILE A 100 4.68 -3.81 27.08
C ILE A 100 4.27 -4.23 25.66
N ILE A 101 3.34 -3.48 25.09
CA ILE A 101 2.92 -3.58 23.68
C ILE A 101 3.24 -2.28 22.95
N GLU A 102 3.45 -2.36 21.66
CA GLU A 102 3.83 -1.21 20.87
C GLU A 102 3.03 -1.16 19.58
N PHE A 103 2.39 -0.01 19.31
CA PHE A 103 1.63 0.26 18.10
C PHE A 103 2.26 1.40 17.29
N ASP A 104 1.88 1.49 16.03
CA ASP A 104 2.13 2.64 15.18
C ASP A 104 1.02 3.67 15.40
N CYS A 105 1.38 4.94 15.55
CA CYS A 105 0.44 6.04 15.76
C CYS A 105 0.72 7.26 14.88
N GLY A 106 1.67 7.16 13.96
CA GLY A 106 1.98 8.24 13.03
C GLY A 106 2.16 9.60 13.69
N ASP A 107 1.51 10.63 13.13
CA ASP A 107 1.51 11.99 13.65
C ASP A 107 0.38 12.24 14.71
N LEU A 108 -0.37 11.21 15.10
CA LEU A 108 -1.49 11.33 16.03
C LEU A 108 -1.04 11.70 17.44
N ILE A 109 -1.81 12.54 18.10
CA ILE A 109 -1.70 12.88 19.52
C ILE A 109 -2.57 11.89 20.30
N ILE A 110 -2.01 11.24 21.30
CA ILE A 110 -2.70 10.26 22.13
C ILE A 110 -3.26 10.97 23.35
N ASP A 111 -4.59 10.96 23.47
CA ASP A 111 -5.31 11.62 24.57
C ASP A 111 -5.42 10.72 25.80
N ALA A 112 -5.71 9.43 25.57
CA ALA A 112 -5.85 8.45 26.64
C ALA A 112 -5.61 7.03 26.12
N VAL A 113 -5.08 6.19 27.01
CA VAL A 113 -4.97 4.73 26.80
C VAL A 113 -5.63 4.04 27.98
N ARG A 114 -6.50 3.05 27.72
CA ARG A 114 -7.17 2.27 28.75
C ARG A 114 -7.08 0.77 28.47
N GLU A 115 -6.97 -0.01 29.52
CA GLU A 115 -7.17 -1.46 29.54
C GLU A 115 -8.24 -1.75 30.60
N ASN A 116 -9.29 -2.51 30.26
CA ASN A 116 -10.42 -2.80 31.16
C ASN A 116 -11.06 -1.55 31.79
N ARG A 117 -11.13 -0.44 31.04
CA ARG A 117 -11.60 0.90 31.46
C ARG A 117 -10.66 1.65 32.42
N GLU A 118 -9.56 1.05 32.84
CA GLU A 118 -8.55 1.69 33.69
C GLU A 118 -7.47 2.36 32.84
N THR A 119 -7.11 3.58 33.21
CA THR A 119 -6.05 4.34 32.51
C THR A 119 -4.70 3.65 32.66
N GLN A 120 -4.01 3.46 31.55
CA GLN A 120 -2.70 2.84 31.50
C GLN A 120 -1.59 3.87 31.28
N LYS A 121 -0.41 3.55 31.78
CA LYS A 121 0.81 4.32 31.44
C LYS A 121 1.19 4.05 29.99
N PHE A 122 1.49 5.11 29.27
CA PHE A 122 1.96 5.01 27.91
C PHE A 122 3.07 6.02 27.64
N LEU A 123 3.88 5.72 26.63
CA LEU A 123 4.91 6.59 26.09
C LEU A 123 4.71 6.71 24.57
N ARG A 124 4.53 7.93 24.09
CA ARG A 124 4.60 8.22 22.67
C ARG A 124 5.98 8.75 22.34
N SER A 125 6.68 8.09 21.41
CA SER A 125 7.97 8.52 20.88
C SER A 125 7.92 8.42 19.37
N ASP A 126 8.21 9.50 18.69
CA ASP A 126 8.09 9.62 17.23
C ASP A 126 6.71 9.17 16.73
N SER A 127 6.64 8.13 15.91
CA SER A 127 5.41 7.55 15.37
C SER A 127 4.94 6.30 16.12
N ARG A 128 5.51 6.02 17.31
CA ARG A 128 5.25 4.79 18.09
C ARG A 128 4.56 5.10 19.40
N LEU A 129 3.63 4.22 19.78
CA LEU A 129 2.91 4.24 21.06
C LEU A 129 3.26 2.97 21.85
N LYS A 130 4.02 3.11 22.93
CA LYS A 130 4.28 2.04 23.90
C LYS A 130 3.28 2.10 25.04
N VAL A 131 2.63 0.98 25.32
CA VAL A 131 1.62 0.85 26.38
C VAL A 131 2.09 -0.18 27.37
N SER A 132 2.13 0.18 28.65
CA SER A 132 2.33 -0.77 29.76
C SER A 132 1.01 -1.46 30.07
N LEU A 133 0.97 -2.78 30.00
CA LEU A 133 -0.21 -3.56 30.40
C LEU A 133 -0.41 -3.49 31.92
N SER A 134 -1.65 -3.56 32.37
CA SER A 134 -2.00 -3.59 33.81
C SER A 134 -1.30 -4.72 34.58
N ARG A 135 -1.08 -5.83 33.92
CA ARG A 135 -0.22 -6.96 34.34
C ARG A 135 0.37 -7.66 33.10
N PRO A 136 1.50 -8.35 33.22
CA PRO A 136 2.05 -9.13 32.12
C PRO A 136 1.06 -10.18 31.61
N ALA A 137 0.91 -10.27 30.27
CA ALA A 137 0.08 -11.26 29.60
C ALA A 137 0.83 -12.59 29.46
N LYS A 138 0.10 -13.69 29.57
CA LYS A 138 0.59 -15.05 29.25
C LYS A 138 0.45 -15.31 27.74
N ALA A 139 1.20 -16.28 27.23
CA ALA A 139 1.01 -16.76 25.87
C ALA A 139 -0.47 -17.18 25.64
N ASN A 140 -1.02 -16.82 24.48
CA ASN A 140 -2.42 -17.03 24.07
C ASN A 140 -3.46 -16.26 24.90
N GLU A 141 -3.05 -15.37 25.78
CA GLU A 141 -3.98 -14.52 26.51
C GLU A 141 -4.47 -13.38 25.64
N GLN A 142 -5.79 -13.19 25.63
CA GLN A 142 -6.42 -12.06 24.94
C GLN A 142 -6.38 -10.79 25.79
N ARG A 143 -6.15 -9.65 25.15
CA ARG A 143 -6.18 -8.31 25.73
C ARG A 143 -6.97 -7.37 24.85
N GLU A 144 -7.57 -6.35 25.46
CA GLU A 144 -8.24 -5.25 24.76
C GLU A 144 -7.72 -3.91 25.27
N ILE A 145 -7.20 -3.11 24.36
CA ILE A 145 -6.66 -1.78 24.63
C ILE A 145 -7.50 -0.76 23.90
N GLU A 146 -8.02 0.22 24.62
CA GLU A 146 -8.72 1.38 24.05
C GLU A 146 -7.75 2.56 23.98
N VAL A 147 -7.68 3.20 22.82
CA VAL A 147 -6.87 4.41 22.59
C VAL A 147 -7.78 5.52 22.06
N GLU A 148 -7.74 6.68 22.70
CA GLU A 148 -8.35 7.92 22.22
C GLU A 148 -7.26 8.83 21.65
N TYR A 149 -7.55 9.44 20.51
CA TYR A 149 -6.56 10.23 19.80
C TYR A 149 -7.18 11.30 18.90
N HIS A 150 -6.38 12.30 18.57
CA HIS A 150 -6.67 13.28 17.53
C HIS A 150 -5.39 13.68 16.79
N GLY A 151 -5.54 14.43 15.69
CA GLY A 151 -4.36 14.90 14.95
C GLY A 151 -4.68 15.66 13.68
N THR A 152 -3.60 16.20 13.08
CA THR A 152 -3.60 16.85 11.78
C THR A 152 -2.62 16.10 10.87
N PRO A 153 -3.01 14.94 10.35
CA PRO A 153 -2.11 14.07 9.60
C PRO A 153 -1.67 14.72 8.29
N ARG A 154 -0.37 14.65 8.01
CA ARG A 154 0.24 15.20 6.77
C ARG A 154 0.28 14.17 5.62
N ARG A 155 0.07 12.91 5.92
CA ARG A 155 0.01 11.77 4.99
C ARG A 155 -1.03 10.74 5.47
N GLY A 156 -1.27 9.68 4.73
CA GLY A 156 -2.20 8.60 5.12
C GLY A 156 -3.68 8.95 5.00
N ILE A 157 -4.03 10.24 4.89
CA ILE A 157 -5.37 10.74 4.64
C ILE A 157 -5.30 12.02 3.80
N ARG A 158 -6.19 12.15 2.83
CA ARG A 158 -6.27 13.28 1.90
C ARG A 158 -7.57 14.03 2.10
N PHE A 159 -7.47 15.34 2.35
CA PHE A 159 -8.60 16.23 2.55
C PHE A 159 -8.74 17.20 1.37
N PHE A 160 -9.94 17.33 0.84
CA PHE A 160 -10.29 18.24 -0.25
C PHE A 160 -11.51 19.09 0.16
N PRO A 161 -11.32 20.13 0.98
CA PRO A 161 -12.43 20.96 1.50
C PRO A 161 -13.28 21.57 0.40
N GLU A 162 -12.65 22.06 -0.67
CA GLU A 162 -13.30 22.67 -1.84
C GLU A 162 -14.16 21.69 -2.65
N ARG A 163 -13.90 20.40 -2.47
CA ARG A 163 -14.63 19.30 -3.12
C ARG A 163 -15.56 18.56 -2.16
N ALA A 164 -15.55 18.93 -0.88
CA ALA A 164 -16.23 18.22 0.19
C ALA A 164 -15.93 16.70 0.16
N GLN A 165 -14.62 16.35 0.08
CA GLN A 165 -14.14 14.96 0.00
C GLN A 165 -12.99 14.73 0.96
N VAL A 166 -12.91 13.50 1.48
CA VAL A 166 -11.79 12.96 2.24
C VAL A 166 -11.66 11.48 1.95
N TYR A 167 -10.44 10.99 1.85
CA TYR A 167 -10.16 9.55 1.76
C TYR A 167 -8.80 9.22 2.36
N THR A 168 -8.66 7.98 2.80
CA THR A 168 -7.39 7.44 3.31
C THR A 168 -6.55 6.85 2.19
N VAL A 169 -5.24 6.83 2.37
CA VAL A 169 -4.29 6.28 1.41
C VAL A 169 -3.00 5.85 2.12
N TYR A 170 -2.51 4.64 1.84
CA TYR A 170 -1.29 4.05 2.42
C TYR A 170 -1.30 4.08 3.97
N ALA A 171 -0.34 4.69 4.60
CA ALA A 171 -0.03 4.72 6.02
C ALA A 171 -1.27 4.83 6.94
N THR A 172 -1.82 3.70 7.34
CA THR A 172 -3.02 3.59 8.21
C THR A 172 -2.78 4.19 9.58
N SER A 173 -1.58 4.06 10.11
CA SER A 173 -1.16 4.64 11.39
C SER A 173 -1.32 6.17 11.50
N GLN A 174 -1.52 6.86 10.37
CA GLN A 174 -1.72 8.31 10.36
C GLN A 174 -3.16 8.74 10.72
N TRP A 175 -4.12 7.82 10.71
CA TRP A 175 -5.51 8.11 11.04
C TRP A 175 -6.14 7.09 12.01
N LEU A 176 -5.45 5.98 12.26
CA LEU A 176 -5.85 4.90 13.17
C LEU A 176 -4.61 4.36 13.89
N VAL A 177 -4.64 4.27 15.21
CA VAL A 177 -3.59 3.57 15.96
C VAL A 177 -3.67 2.07 15.66
N CYS A 178 -2.61 1.47 15.12
CA CYS A 178 -2.60 0.07 14.68
C CYS A 178 -1.18 -0.52 14.65
N LEU A 179 -1.05 -1.78 14.26
CA LEU A 179 0.19 -2.32 13.70
C LEU A 179 0.15 -2.07 12.18
N ASP A 180 0.95 -1.13 11.70
CA ASP A 180 0.96 -0.72 10.29
C ASP A 180 1.98 -1.56 9.50
N ALA A 181 1.70 -2.85 9.38
CA ALA A 181 2.56 -3.83 8.74
C ALA A 181 1.79 -4.71 7.75
N PRO A 182 2.39 -5.18 6.65
CA PRO A 182 1.69 -5.95 5.64
C PRO A 182 1.30 -7.35 6.12
N ASP A 183 1.97 -7.91 7.12
CA ASP A 183 1.67 -9.24 7.68
C ASP A 183 0.69 -9.22 8.85
N ASP A 184 0.34 -8.03 9.39
CA ASP A 184 -0.71 -7.91 10.41
C ASP A 184 -2.08 -7.93 9.73
N LYS A 185 -2.74 -9.08 9.78
CA LYS A 185 -4.07 -9.27 9.21
C LYS A 185 -5.12 -9.32 10.31
N ALA A 186 -6.04 -8.36 10.29
CA ALA A 186 -7.09 -8.25 11.29
C ALA A 186 -8.45 -7.96 10.65
N THR A 187 -9.50 -8.18 11.43
CA THR A 187 -10.85 -7.70 11.11
C THR A 187 -11.03 -6.27 11.61
N ILE A 188 -11.95 -5.51 11.01
CA ILE A 188 -12.26 -4.17 11.49
C ILE A 188 -13.77 -3.89 11.49
N ARG A 189 -14.24 -3.24 12.57
CA ARG A 189 -15.50 -2.51 12.61
C ARG A 189 -15.18 -1.01 12.67
N LEU A 190 -15.55 -0.28 11.62
CA LEU A 190 -15.31 1.16 11.53
C LEU A 190 -16.62 1.93 11.59
N LYS A 191 -16.77 2.77 12.62
CA LYS A 191 -17.81 3.79 12.74
C LYS A 191 -17.27 5.12 12.23
N LEU A 192 -17.75 5.54 11.06
CA LEU A 192 -17.32 6.79 10.43
C LEU A 192 -18.37 7.87 10.67
N ILE A 193 -18.00 8.94 11.38
CA ILE A 193 -18.87 10.08 11.68
C ILE A 193 -18.60 11.18 10.67
N VAL A 194 -19.60 11.53 9.88
CA VAL A 194 -19.48 12.54 8.80
C VAL A 194 -20.74 13.42 8.72
N PRO A 195 -20.70 14.54 7.97
CA PRO A 195 -21.91 15.30 7.65
C PRO A 195 -22.97 14.43 6.96
N LYS A 196 -24.26 14.67 7.24
CA LYS A 196 -25.38 13.91 6.63
C LYS A 196 -25.42 13.96 5.11
N THR A 197 -24.78 14.95 4.50
CA THR A 197 -24.71 15.12 3.05
C THR A 197 -23.62 14.27 2.38
N PHE A 198 -22.84 13.49 3.17
CA PHE A 198 -21.77 12.66 2.65
C PHE A 198 -22.23 11.21 2.48
N ASP A 199 -21.89 10.62 1.35
CA ASP A 199 -21.84 9.18 1.16
C ASP A 199 -20.47 8.66 1.61
N THR A 200 -20.42 7.37 1.98
CA THR A 200 -19.20 6.74 2.45
C THR A 200 -18.97 5.38 1.81
N VAL A 201 -17.71 4.98 1.82
CA VAL A 201 -17.26 3.60 1.69
C VAL A 201 -16.13 3.35 2.67
N ALA A 202 -16.06 2.15 3.22
CA ALA A 202 -14.92 1.62 3.96
C ALA A 202 -14.83 0.10 3.73
N ASN A 203 -13.85 -0.54 4.38
CA ASN A 203 -13.62 -1.98 4.24
C ASN A 203 -14.86 -2.80 4.58
N GLY A 204 -15.11 -3.84 3.75
CA GLY A 204 -16.20 -4.77 3.93
C GLY A 204 -17.57 -4.21 3.55
N ARG A 205 -18.60 -4.45 4.39
CA ARG A 205 -19.98 -4.08 4.09
C ARG A 205 -20.53 -3.04 5.06
N LEU A 206 -21.42 -2.18 4.57
CA LEU A 206 -22.20 -1.29 5.43
C LEU A 206 -23.17 -2.12 6.27
N ALA A 207 -23.01 -2.09 7.59
CA ALA A 207 -23.80 -2.86 8.54
C ALA A 207 -24.95 -2.04 9.12
N ALA A 208 -24.74 -0.74 9.38
CA ALA A 208 -25.75 0.16 9.94
C ALA A 208 -25.43 1.63 9.60
N GLN A 209 -26.44 2.48 9.72
CA GLN A 209 -26.27 3.94 9.72
C GLN A 209 -27.27 4.57 10.70
N HIS A 210 -26.83 5.61 11.41
CA HIS A 210 -27.59 6.29 12.43
C HIS A 210 -27.40 7.80 12.36
N ASN A 211 -28.49 8.55 12.39
CA ASN A 211 -28.41 10.01 12.50
C ASN A 211 -27.91 10.42 13.89
N LEU A 212 -27.05 11.41 13.93
CA LEU A 212 -26.62 12.09 15.13
C LEU A 212 -27.15 13.53 15.17
N THR A 213 -27.06 14.16 16.35
CA THR A 213 -27.28 15.61 16.52
C THR A 213 -26.25 16.41 15.72
N GLY A 214 -26.50 17.70 15.45
CA GLY A 214 -25.53 18.56 14.76
C GLY A 214 -25.29 18.22 13.27
N ASN A 215 -26.35 17.76 12.56
CA ASN A 215 -26.29 17.47 11.13
C ASN A 215 -25.22 16.42 10.73
N LYS A 216 -24.95 15.45 11.62
CA LYS A 216 -24.02 14.34 11.40
C LYS A 216 -24.74 13.01 11.27
N ILE A 217 -24.08 12.04 10.69
CA ILE A 217 -24.49 10.65 10.54
C ILE A 217 -23.30 9.75 10.87
N VAL A 218 -23.58 8.59 11.47
CA VAL A 218 -22.61 7.50 11.64
C VAL A 218 -22.90 6.43 10.60
N TYR A 219 -21.89 6.03 9.88
CA TYR A 219 -21.89 4.81 9.07
C TYR A 219 -21.05 3.74 9.76
N GLU A 220 -21.64 2.58 10.03
CA GLU A 220 -20.94 1.43 10.59
C GLU A 220 -20.59 0.45 9.47
N TRP A 221 -19.29 0.27 9.20
CA TRP A 221 -18.74 -0.67 8.24
C TRP A 221 -18.11 -1.85 8.96
N ARG A 222 -18.18 -3.05 8.36
CA ARG A 222 -17.62 -4.29 8.95
C ARG A 222 -16.87 -5.09 7.90
N GLN A 223 -15.57 -5.26 8.12
CA GLN A 223 -14.71 -6.21 7.43
C GLN A 223 -14.58 -7.44 8.32
N ALA A 224 -15.22 -8.52 7.92
CA ALA A 224 -15.27 -9.77 8.70
C ALA A 224 -14.15 -10.74 8.35
N ILE A 225 -13.50 -10.57 7.20
CA ILE A 225 -12.36 -11.35 6.76
C ILE A 225 -11.10 -10.61 7.19
N PRO A 226 -10.12 -11.28 7.86
CA PRO A 226 -8.86 -10.62 8.19
C PRO A 226 -8.12 -10.17 6.94
N VAL A 227 -7.74 -8.89 6.91
CA VAL A 227 -7.01 -8.25 5.80
C VAL A 227 -5.85 -7.43 6.36
N PRO A 228 -4.80 -7.14 5.57
CA PRO A 228 -3.67 -6.35 6.03
C PRO A 228 -4.10 -4.96 6.48
N THR A 229 -3.53 -4.48 7.58
CA THR A 229 -3.87 -3.18 8.16
C THR A 229 -3.58 -2.01 7.22
N TYR A 230 -2.55 -2.09 6.36
CA TYR A 230 -2.26 -1.05 5.37
C TYR A 230 -3.38 -0.89 4.33
N THR A 231 -4.28 -1.89 4.18
CA THR A 231 -5.47 -1.83 3.31
C THR A 231 -6.72 -1.34 4.04
N PHE A 232 -6.64 -0.99 5.33
CA PHE A 232 -7.74 -0.34 6.01
C PHE A 232 -7.92 1.07 5.49
N GLY A 233 -9.18 1.46 5.33
CA GLY A 233 -9.44 2.80 4.85
C GLY A 233 -10.91 3.14 4.71
N PHE A 234 -11.14 4.38 4.29
CA PHE A 234 -12.43 4.91 3.94
C PHE A 234 -12.32 6.02 2.89
N ALA A 235 -13.42 6.26 2.19
CA ALA A 235 -13.66 7.49 1.47
C ALA A 235 -15.02 8.05 1.86
N ALA A 236 -15.10 9.39 2.01
CA ALA A 236 -16.33 10.09 2.33
C ALA A 236 -16.42 11.40 1.55
N GLY A 237 -17.62 11.74 1.11
CA GLY A 237 -17.84 12.96 0.33
C GLY A 237 -19.24 13.06 -0.26
N ARG A 238 -19.48 14.15 -0.99
CA ARG A 238 -20.72 14.32 -1.75
C ARG A 238 -20.63 13.55 -3.07
N PHE A 239 -20.79 12.22 -2.98
CA PHE A 239 -20.73 11.34 -4.13
C PHE A 239 -22.11 11.01 -4.67
N ARG A 240 -22.19 10.79 -5.99
CA ARG A 240 -23.25 10.02 -6.62
C ARG A 240 -22.87 8.55 -6.50
N THR A 241 -23.80 7.71 -6.04
CA THR A 241 -23.61 6.27 -5.93
C THR A 241 -24.45 5.54 -6.98
N LEU A 242 -23.77 4.76 -7.81
CA LEU A 242 -24.39 3.78 -8.70
C LEU A 242 -24.19 2.36 -8.10
N LYS A 243 -25.19 1.51 -8.16
CA LYS A 243 -25.13 0.11 -7.70
C LYS A 243 -25.45 -0.84 -8.83
N GLU A 244 -24.68 -1.91 -8.93
CA GLU A 244 -24.87 -2.99 -9.90
C GLU A 244 -24.70 -4.32 -9.17
N LYS A 245 -25.54 -5.30 -9.50
CA LYS A 245 -25.40 -6.66 -8.95
C LYS A 245 -24.75 -7.56 -9.98
N HIS A 246 -23.60 -8.12 -9.64
CA HIS A 246 -22.92 -9.12 -10.46
C HIS A 246 -22.76 -10.42 -9.67
N SER A 247 -23.51 -11.45 -10.06
CA SER A 247 -23.52 -12.74 -9.36
C SER A 247 -23.76 -12.55 -7.85
N ARG A 248 -22.80 -12.91 -7.00
CA ARG A 248 -22.83 -12.76 -5.54
C ARG A 248 -22.22 -11.44 -5.03
N VAL A 249 -21.60 -10.65 -5.92
CA VAL A 249 -20.91 -9.40 -5.54
C VAL A 249 -21.78 -8.19 -5.87
N GLN A 250 -22.01 -7.35 -4.89
CA GLN A 250 -22.63 -6.05 -5.09
C GLN A 250 -21.54 -5.05 -5.50
N LEU A 251 -21.58 -4.59 -6.73
CA LEU A 251 -20.72 -3.54 -7.25
C LEU A 251 -21.28 -2.17 -6.89
N ARG A 252 -20.40 -1.24 -6.51
CA ARG A 252 -20.76 0.14 -6.23
C ARG A 252 -19.75 1.07 -6.89
N TYR A 253 -20.23 2.16 -7.48
CA TYR A 253 -19.40 3.16 -8.13
C TYR A 253 -19.76 4.52 -7.57
N LEU A 254 -18.79 5.20 -7.00
CA LEU A 254 -18.94 6.49 -6.34
C LEU A 254 -18.13 7.56 -7.08
N ALA A 255 -18.76 8.68 -7.38
CA ALA A 255 -18.09 9.84 -7.95
C ALA A 255 -18.88 11.13 -7.72
N ALA A 256 -18.17 12.28 -7.63
CA ALA A 256 -18.79 13.58 -7.54
C ALA A 256 -19.02 14.23 -8.93
N GLN A 257 -18.14 13.97 -9.89
CA GLN A 257 -18.05 14.72 -11.16
C GLN A 257 -18.67 13.99 -12.37
N PHE A 258 -19.12 12.76 -12.22
CA PHE A 258 -19.63 11.96 -13.33
C PHE A 258 -21.14 11.68 -13.19
N SER A 259 -21.84 11.69 -14.31
CA SER A 259 -23.24 11.24 -14.37
C SER A 259 -23.35 9.72 -14.21
N ALA A 260 -24.57 9.22 -13.91
CA ALA A 260 -24.79 7.78 -13.82
C ALA A 260 -24.47 7.06 -15.15
N LYS A 261 -24.78 7.68 -16.30
CA LYS A 261 -24.47 7.12 -17.63
C LYS A 261 -22.96 7.01 -17.87
N GLU A 262 -22.18 8.01 -17.42
CA GLU A 262 -20.72 7.96 -17.52
C GLU A 262 -20.15 6.89 -16.59
N LEU A 263 -20.64 6.78 -15.35
CA LEU A 263 -20.19 5.71 -14.43
C LEU A 263 -20.42 4.31 -14.99
N VAL A 264 -21.55 4.05 -15.64
CA VAL A 264 -21.80 2.78 -16.35
C VAL A 264 -20.75 2.52 -17.42
N ARG A 265 -20.37 3.56 -18.19
CA ARG A 265 -19.34 3.42 -19.24
C ARG A 265 -17.94 3.25 -18.69
N ILE A 266 -17.60 3.98 -17.62
CA ILE A 266 -16.27 3.92 -16.99
C ILE A 266 -16.03 2.52 -16.40
N PHE A 267 -17.02 1.98 -15.69
CA PHE A 267 -16.87 0.76 -14.90
C PHE A 267 -17.51 -0.49 -15.55
N ARG A 268 -17.86 -0.42 -16.84
CA ARG A 268 -18.53 -1.50 -17.57
C ARG A 268 -17.79 -2.84 -17.55
N ASP A 269 -16.45 -2.79 -17.42
CA ASP A 269 -15.61 -3.99 -17.45
C ASP A 269 -15.35 -4.58 -16.04
N THR A 270 -15.80 -3.93 -14.96
CA THR A 270 -15.49 -4.36 -13.57
C THR A 270 -16.01 -5.78 -13.28
N ALA A 271 -17.20 -6.10 -13.73
CA ALA A 271 -17.79 -7.42 -13.54
C ALA A 271 -17.01 -8.52 -14.29
N ASP A 272 -16.60 -8.24 -15.53
CA ASP A 272 -15.78 -9.14 -16.35
C ASP A 272 -14.36 -9.31 -15.75
N MET A 273 -13.76 -8.25 -15.23
CA MET A 273 -12.48 -8.31 -14.51
C MET A 273 -12.55 -9.25 -13.30
N ILE A 274 -13.64 -9.20 -12.50
CA ILE A 274 -13.82 -10.11 -11.36
C ILE A 274 -13.84 -11.55 -11.86
N GLY A 275 -14.65 -11.87 -12.88
CA GLY A 275 -14.74 -13.21 -13.45
C GLY A 275 -13.40 -13.72 -13.99
N PHE A 276 -12.66 -12.84 -14.69
CA PHE A 276 -11.32 -13.15 -15.20
C PHE A 276 -10.34 -13.48 -14.08
N TYR A 277 -10.27 -12.63 -13.03
CA TYR A 277 -9.35 -12.85 -11.91
C TYR A 277 -9.74 -14.09 -11.07
N GLU A 278 -11.02 -14.34 -10.83
CA GLU A 278 -11.48 -15.59 -10.20
C GLU A 278 -10.99 -16.83 -10.96
N GLY A 279 -11.07 -16.79 -12.30
CA GLY A 279 -10.58 -17.87 -13.16
C GLY A 279 -9.06 -18.05 -13.10
N ARG A 280 -8.30 -16.96 -13.10
CA ARG A 280 -6.82 -16.98 -13.02
C ARG A 280 -6.31 -17.34 -11.63
N ALA A 281 -6.95 -16.83 -10.59
CA ALA A 281 -6.65 -17.14 -9.19
C ALA A 281 -7.07 -18.57 -8.80
N GLY A 282 -8.11 -19.10 -9.42
CA GLY A 282 -8.74 -20.36 -9.02
C GLY A 282 -9.43 -20.27 -7.66
N VAL A 283 -9.68 -19.05 -7.17
CA VAL A 283 -10.38 -18.73 -5.92
C VAL A 283 -11.30 -17.56 -6.19
N ARG A 284 -12.50 -17.60 -5.62
CA ARG A 284 -13.47 -16.52 -5.75
C ARG A 284 -13.01 -15.26 -5.02
N TYR A 285 -13.50 -14.10 -5.46
CA TYR A 285 -13.37 -12.86 -4.72
C TYR A 285 -13.86 -13.04 -3.28
N ALA A 286 -13.11 -12.55 -2.29
CA ALA A 286 -13.33 -12.89 -0.89
C ALA A 286 -14.59 -12.27 -0.29
N ASP A 287 -14.96 -11.06 -0.73
CA ASP A 287 -16.05 -10.30 -0.13
C ASP A 287 -17.36 -10.38 -0.94
N SER A 288 -18.44 -9.82 -0.40
CA SER A 288 -19.76 -9.73 -1.05
C SER A 288 -19.99 -8.38 -1.72
N THR A 289 -19.10 -7.41 -1.51
CA THR A 289 -19.17 -6.05 -2.08
C THR A 289 -17.83 -5.63 -2.64
N TYR A 290 -17.84 -4.91 -3.76
CA TYR A 290 -16.68 -4.20 -4.26
C TYR A 290 -17.06 -2.80 -4.71
N THR A 291 -16.32 -1.80 -4.25
CA THR A 291 -16.62 -0.40 -4.55
C THR A 291 -15.44 0.26 -5.25
N GLN A 292 -15.70 1.02 -6.30
CA GLN A 292 -14.70 1.91 -6.94
C GLN A 292 -15.13 3.36 -6.75
N VAL A 293 -14.20 4.19 -6.27
CA VAL A 293 -14.43 5.61 -5.99
C VAL A 293 -13.57 6.46 -6.89
N LEU A 294 -14.18 7.32 -7.70
CA LEU A 294 -13.46 8.37 -8.42
C LEU A 294 -13.38 9.59 -7.50
N ALA A 295 -12.19 9.85 -6.97
CA ALA A 295 -11.94 10.91 -6.00
C ALA A 295 -11.05 12.01 -6.55
N ALA A 296 -11.10 13.18 -5.91
CA ALA A 296 -10.22 14.30 -6.20
C ALA A 296 -8.74 13.94 -5.90
N GLY A 297 -7.81 14.56 -6.61
CA GLY A 297 -6.38 14.29 -6.47
C GLY A 297 -5.88 13.23 -7.45
N GLY A 298 -4.69 12.71 -7.22
CA GLY A 298 -3.99 11.81 -8.15
C GLY A 298 -3.30 10.65 -7.44
N VAL A 299 -3.92 10.09 -6.40
CA VAL A 299 -3.39 8.94 -5.66
C VAL A 299 -4.43 7.84 -5.68
N GLU A 300 -4.00 6.68 -6.08
CA GLU A 300 -4.76 5.44 -6.13
C GLU A 300 -4.42 4.56 -4.93
N GLN A 301 -5.36 3.69 -4.53
CA GLN A 301 -5.14 2.77 -3.42
C GLN A 301 -6.08 1.57 -3.48
N GLU A 302 -5.49 0.39 -3.29
CA GLU A 302 -6.09 -0.94 -3.29
C GLU A 302 -6.68 -1.34 -1.92
N MET A 303 -7.61 -0.56 -1.36
CA MET A 303 -8.24 -0.95 -0.10
C MET A 303 -8.96 -2.30 -0.21
N SER A 304 -8.92 -3.12 0.83
CA SER A 304 -9.69 -4.37 0.83
C SER A 304 -11.19 -4.09 0.74
N GLY A 305 -11.83 -4.58 -0.33
CA GLY A 305 -13.26 -4.40 -0.61
C GLY A 305 -13.60 -3.11 -1.36
N PHE A 306 -12.66 -2.19 -1.55
CA PHE A 306 -12.88 -1.00 -2.38
C PHE A 306 -11.56 -0.42 -2.90
N THR A 307 -11.66 0.42 -3.92
CA THR A 307 -10.51 1.09 -4.51
C THR A 307 -10.79 2.58 -4.65
N VAL A 308 -9.82 3.42 -4.34
CA VAL A 308 -9.81 4.83 -4.69
C VAL A 308 -9.05 4.99 -6.01
N LEU A 309 -9.66 5.70 -6.97
CA LEU A 309 -9.11 5.99 -8.30
C LEU A 309 -9.17 7.50 -8.54
N ARG A 310 -8.20 8.03 -9.26
CA ARG A 310 -8.22 9.44 -9.66
C ARG A 310 -9.35 9.74 -10.66
N GLU A 311 -9.94 10.92 -10.60
CA GLU A 311 -10.99 11.34 -11.54
C GLU A 311 -10.51 11.37 -13.01
N SER A 312 -9.21 11.59 -13.26
CA SER A 312 -8.67 11.56 -14.63
C SER A 312 -8.79 10.17 -15.26
N TYR A 313 -8.70 9.09 -14.48
CA TYR A 313 -8.95 7.73 -14.96
C TYR A 313 -10.34 7.60 -15.60
N GLY A 314 -11.37 8.16 -14.95
CA GLY A 314 -12.71 8.15 -15.52
C GLY A 314 -12.79 8.86 -16.87
N ARG A 315 -12.11 10.01 -17.02
CA ARG A 315 -12.02 10.74 -18.30
C ARG A 315 -11.22 9.97 -19.35
N GLU A 316 -10.13 9.34 -18.95
CA GLU A 316 -9.28 8.51 -19.83
C GLU A 316 -10.08 7.34 -20.42
N VAL A 317 -10.85 6.60 -19.57
CA VAL A 317 -11.71 5.49 -20.04
C VAL A 317 -12.84 5.99 -20.93
N LEU A 318 -13.46 7.14 -20.62
CA LEU A 318 -14.51 7.73 -21.48
C LEU A 318 -13.97 8.13 -22.85
N ALA A 319 -12.74 8.60 -22.94
CA ALA A 319 -12.07 8.99 -24.19
C ALA A 319 -11.60 7.75 -24.97
N ASN A 320 -11.11 6.73 -24.29
CA ASN A 320 -10.63 5.49 -24.89
C ASN A 320 -10.90 4.32 -23.96
N GLU A 321 -11.81 3.45 -24.33
CA GLU A 321 -12.24 2.27 -23.55
C GLU A 321 -11.11 1.26 -23.24
N ARG A 322 -9.96 1.35 -23.91
CA ARG A 322 -8.79 0.53 -23.65
C ARG A 322 -7.94 1.03 -22.49
N GLN A 323 -8.24 2.22 -21.94
CA GLN A 323 -7.53 2.80 -20.79
C GLN A 323 -8.03 2.25 -19.45
N VAL A 324 -8.29 0.94 -19.39
CA VAL A 324 -8.79 0.24 -18.19
C VAL A 324 -7.68 -0.28 -17.27
N TRP A 325 -6.41 -0.08 -17.66
CA TRP A 325 -5.26 -0.66 -16.95
C TRP A 325 -5.29 -0.38 -15.44
N LEU A 326 -5.51 0.87 -15.03
CA LEU A 326 -5.51 1.25 -13.62
C LEU A 326 -6.63 0.54 -12.84
N GLY A 327 -7.86 0.56 -13.34
CA GLY A 327 -8.96 -0.15 -12.68
C GLY A 327 -8.74 -1.67 -12.60
N ALA A 328 -8.08 -2.25 -13.61
CA ALA A 328 -7.72 -3.66 -13.62
C ALA A 328 -6.59 -3.97 -12.62
N HIS A 329 -5.57 -3.11 -12.52
CA HIS A 329 -4.47 -3.22 -11.57
C HIS A 329 -5.00 -3.21 -10.12
N GLU A 330 -5.74 -2.17 -9.76
CA GLU A 330 -6.29 -2.01 -8.42
C GLU A 330 -7.28 -3.12 -8.02
N LEU A 331 -8.03 -3.66 -8.98
CA LEU A 331 -8.90 -4.80 -8.72
C LEU A 331 -8.12 -6.11 -8.55
N ALA A 332 -7.00 -6.30 -9.28
CA ALA A 332 -6.15 -7.47 -9.14
C ALA A 332 -5.58 -7.60 -7.72
N HIS A 333 -5.31 -6.48 -7.07
CA HIS A 333 -4.86 -6.45 -5.68
C HIS A 333 -5.81 -7.14 -4.71
N GLN A 334 -7.10 -7.27 -5.02
CA GLN A 334 -8.04 -7.97 -4.15
C GLN A 334 -7.66 -9.45 -3.95
N TRP A 335 -6.89 -10.04 -4.86
CA TRP A 335 -6.27 -11.37 -4.72
C TRP A 335 -4.78 -11.26 -4.36
N TRP A 336 -3.98 -10.49 -5.11
CA TRP A 336 -2.53 -10.37 -4.99
C TRP A 336 -2.14 -9.01 -4.43
N GLY A 337 -1.96 -8.95 -3.13
CA GLY A 337 -1.79 -7.75 -2.30
C GLY A 337 -2.63 -7.84 -1.03
N ASN A 338 -3.96 -8.04 -1.15
CA ASN A 338 -4.86 -8.01 -0.01
C ASN A 338 -5.07 -9.41 0.61
N MET A 339 -5.42 -10.42 -0.19
CA MET A 339 -5.59 -11.77 0.33
C MET A 339 -4.28 -12.56 0.38
N VAL A 340 -3.51 -12.56 -0.70
CA VAL A 340 -2.13 -13.07 -0.71
C VAL A 340 -1.21 -11.86 -0.64
N THR A 341 -0.60 -11.59 0.50
CA THR A 341 0.12 -10.36 0.81
C THR A 341 1.60 -10.64 1.01
N CYS A 342 2.49 -9.79 0.57
CA CYS A 342 3.89 -9.88 0.94
C CYS A 342 4.05 -9.82 2.47
N ARG A 343 4.91 -10.68 3.04
CA ARG A 343 5.10 -10.75 4.50
C ARG A 343 5.73 -9.49 5.07
N ASP A 344 6.65 -8.92 4.31
CA ASP A 344 7.29 -7.65 4.60
C ASP A 344 7.56 -6.90 3.29
N TRP A 345 7.86 -5.63 3.39
CA TRP A 345 8.05 -4.76 2.21
C TRP A 345 9.24 -5.17 1.32
N ASN A 346 10.15 -6.03 1.79
CA ASN A 346 11.22 -6.56 0.96
C ASN A 346 10.69 -7.38 -0.22
N HIS A 347 9.51 -7.97 -0.06
CA HIS A 347 8.83 -8.79 -1.06
C HIS A 347 7.70 -8.05 -1.80
N PHE A 348 7.69 -6.72 -1.79
CA PHE A 348 6.59 -5.89 -2.31
C PHE A 348 6.29 -6.12 -3.80
N TRP A 349 7.27 -6.55 -4.58
CA TRP A 349 7.05 -6.93 -5.98
C TRP A 349 6.00 -8.05 -6.17
N LEU A 350 5.76 -8.88 -5.15
CA LEU A 350 4.69 -9.89 -5.18
C LEU A 350 3.29 -9.27 -5.14
N ASN A 351 3.14 -8.08 -4.57
CA ASN A 351 1.90 -7.32 -4.65
C ASN A 351 1.85 -6.58 -5.99
N GLU A 352 2.78 -5.68 -6.23
CA GLU A 352 2.73 -4.73 -7.34
C GLU A 352 3.06 -5.33 -8.70
N GLY A 353 4.10 -6.16 -8.76
CA GLY A 353 4.50 -6.83 -10.00
C GLY A 353 3.43 -7.79 -10.50
N ILE A 354 2.79 -8.55 -9.57
CA ILE A 354 1.69 -9.44 -9.95
C ILE A 354 0.47 -8.63 -10.40
N ALA A 355 0.06 -7.57 -9.67
CA ALA A 355 -1.08 -6.75 -10.07
C ALA A 355 -0.85 -6.05 -11.42
N THR A 356 0.36 -5.54 -11.67
CA THR A 356 0.75 -4.94 -12.96
C THR A 356 0.68 -5.96 -14.10
N PHE A 357 1.20 -7.16 -13.90
CA PHE A 357 1.11 -8.25 -14.87
C PHE A 357 -0.35 -8.67 -15.11
N MET A 358 -1.16 -8.77 -14.06
CA MET A 358 -2.57 -9.17 -14.16
C MET A 358 -3.42 -8.13 -14.89
N ALA A 359 -3.09 -6.84 -14.76
CA ALA A 359 -3.72 -5.79 -15.55
C ALA A 359 -3.41 -5.95 -17.05
N ALA A 360 -2.17 -6.25 -17.42
CA ALA A 360 -1.79 -6.57 -18.80
C ALA A 360 -2.50 -7.84 -19.29
N ALA A 361 -2.57 -8.89 -18.47
CA ALA A 361 -3.25 -10.15 -18.80
C ALA A 361 -4.78 -9.95 -18.96
N TYR A 362 -5.39 -9.06 -18.18
CA TYR A 362 -6.79 -8.67 -18.38
C TYR A 362 -6.98 -7.94 -19.72
N LYS A 363 -6.10 -7.03 -20.09
CA LYS A 363 -6.16 -6.37 -21.40
C LYS A 363 -5.98 -7.36 -22.56
N GLU A 364 -5.19 -8.43 -22.39
CA GLU A 364 -5.15 -9.56 -23.33
C GLU A 364 -6.50 -10.24 -23.49
N HIS A 365 -7.15 -10.57 -22.39
CA HIS A 365 -8.48 -11.19 -22.36
C HIS A 365 -9.54 -10.31 -23.05
N ARG A 366 -9.52 -9.02 -22.77
CA ARG A 366 -10.56 -8.09 -23.21
C ARG A 366 -10.36 -7.52 -24.61
N PHE A 367 -9.10 -7.28 -25.01
CA PHE A 367 -8.75 -6.57 -26.24
C PHE A 367 -7.77 -7.31 -27.13
N GLY A 368 -7.35 -8.52 -26.75
CA GLY A 368 -6.47 -9.39 -27.52
C GLY A 368 -4.97 -9.21 -27.25
N ARG A 369 -4.19 -10.15 -27.79
CA ARG A 369 -2.74 -10.30 -27.55
C ARG A 369 -1.92 -9.02 -27.81
N GLN A 370 -2.31 -8.23 -28.80
CA GLN A 370 -1.59 -6.99 -29.15
C GLN A 370 -1.64 -5.95 -28.00
N GLU A 371 -2.74 -5.87 -27.25
CA GLU A 371 -2.83 -4.98 -26.09
C GLU A 371 -1.93 -5.46 -24.94
N TYR A 372 -1.89 -6.78 -24.68
CA TYR A 372 -0.95 -7.36 -23.72
C TYR A 372 0.50 -7.02 -24.07
N LEU A 373 0.90 -7.27 -25.32
CA LEU A 373 2.28 -7.02 -25.74
C LEU A 373 2.67 -5.54 -25.65
N ARG A 374 1.72 -4.61 -25.86
CA ARG A 374 1.97 -3.17 -25.65
C ARG A 374 2.24 -2.84 -24.19
N GLU A 375 1.48 -3.40 -23.25
CA GLU A 375 1.69 -3.19 -21.81
C GLU A 375 3.05 -3.78 -21.38
N ILE A 376 3.34 -5.01 -21.78
CA ILE A 376 4.59 -5.68 -21.43
C ILE A 376 5.80 -4.94 -22.04
N GLU A 377 5.69 -4.45 -23.27
CA GLU A 377 6.76 -3.66 -23.89
C GLU A 377 6.97 -2.32 -23.18
N ALA A 378 5.90 -1.65 -22.74
CA ALA A 378 6.01 -0.44 -21.92
C ALA A 378 6.75 -0.73 -20.61
N ASN A 379 6.39 -1.80 -19.90
CA ASN A 379 7.08 -2.25 -18.68
C ASN A 379 8.55 -2.57 -18.95
N ARG A 380 8.85 -3.31 -20.03
CA ARG A 380 10.22 -3.62 -20.44
C ARG A 380 11.05 -2.37 -20.71
N MET A 381 10.48 -1.39 -21.41
CA MET A 381 11.16 -0.12 -21.73
C MET A 381 11.40 0.73 -20.46
N SER A 382 10.46 0.77 -19.52
CA SER A 382 10.63 1.43 -18.24
C SER A 382 11.76 0.80 -17.42
N TYR A 383 11.74 -0.52 -17.29
CA TYR A 383 12.82 -1.28 -16.65
C TYR A 383 14.19 -1.08 -17.36
N GLN A 384 14.22 -1.11 -18.69
CA GLN A 384 15.44 -0.92 -19.46
C GLN A 384 16.12 0.42 -19.13
N LYS A 385 15.37 1.52 -18.98
CA LYS A 385 15.91 2.83 -18.58
C LYS A 385 16.61 2.78 -17.23
N VAL A 386 16.03 2.06 -16.26
CA VAL A 386 16.64 1.88 -14.92
C VAL A 386 17.93 1.08 -15.02
N ARG A 387 17.92 0.01 -15.81
CA ARG A 387 19.09 -0.84 -16.05
C ARG A 387 20.23 -0.08 -16.75
N ASP A 388 19.92 0.66 -17.80
CA ASP A 388 20.91 1.43 -18.58
C ASP A 388 21.51 2.57 -17.77
N ALA A 389 20.76 3.08 -16.77
CA ALA A 389 21.27 4.04 -15.79
C ALA A 389 22.15 3.39 -14.68
N GLY A 390 22.41 2.07 -14.77
CA GLY A 390 23.21 1.33 -13.77
C GLY A 390 22.53 1.18 -12.40
N LYS A 391 21.18 1.35 -12.34
CA LYS A 391 20.39 1.31 -11.11
C LYS A 391 19.58 0.02 -10.94
N ASP A 392 19.83 -1.00 -11.80
CA ASP A 392 19.16 -2.29 -11.66
C ASP A 392 19.62 -3.01 -10.39
N ARG A 393 18.65 -3.59 -9.68
CA ARG A 393 18.89 -4.37 -8.46
C ARG A 393 17.88 -5.50 -8.29
N SER A 394 18.08 -6.33 -7.26
CA SER A 394 17.15 -7.35 -6.84
C SER A 394 15.73 -6.80 -6.68
N LEU A 395 14.72 -7.58 -7.04
CA LEU A 395 13.31 -7.29 -6.70
C LEU A 395 13.04 -7.48 -5.21
N VAL A 396 13.88 -8.25 -4.52
CA VAL A 396 13.84 -8.41 -3.07
C VAL A 396 14.93 -7.54 -2.48
N PHE A 397 14.56 -6.44 -1.83
CA PHE A 397 15.52 -5.53 -1.22
C PHE A 397 15.04 -5.03 0.15
N PRO A 398 15.96 -4.82 1.09
CA PRO A 398 15.63 -4.68 2.50
C PRO A 398 15.09 -3.32 2.93
N ASP A 399 15.20 -2.29 2.11
CA ASP A 399 14.81 -0.92 2.49
C ASP A 399 13.76 -0.34 1.55
N TRP A 400 12.52 -0.31 2.02
CA TRP A 400 11.38 0.34 1.37
C TRP A 400 10.91 1.60 2.10
N SER A 401 11.68 2.09 3.08
CA SER A 401 11.28 3.26 3.90
C SER A 401 11.29 4.57 3.10
N HIS A 402 12.19 4.69 2.11
CA HIS A 402 12.32 5.86 1.25
C HIS A 402 12.51 5.46 -0.22
N PRO A 403 11.48 4.86 -0.87
CA PRO A 403 11.62 4.34 -2.22
C PRO A 403 11.79 5.46 -3.24
N THR A 404 12.78 5.32 -4.11
CA THR A 404 13.01 6.19 -5.26
C THR A 404 12.00 5.90 -6.38
N ALA A 405 12.00 6.69 -7.45
CA ALA A 405 11.21 6.41 -8.65
C ALA A 405 11.69 5.12 -9.33
N GLU A 406 13.00 4.87 -9.33
CA GLU A 406 13.60 3.65 -9.89
C GLU A 406 13.19 2.42 -9.10
N ASP A 407 13.10 2.50 -7.77
CA ASP A 407 12.63 1.39 -6.93
C ASP A 407 11.20 1.00 -7.26
N ARG A 408 10.33 1.99 -7.48
CA ARG A 408 8.95 1.75 -7.93
C ARG A 408 8.94 1.08 -9.31
N THR A 409 9.68 1.61 -10.28
CA THR A 409 9.83 0.98 -11.60
C THR A 409 10.29 -0.47 -11.49
N LEU A 410 11.20 -0.79 -10.58
CA LEU A 410 11.63 -2.17 -10.39
C LEU A 410 10.51 -3.07 -9.87
N VAL A 411 9.80 -2.70 -8.80
CA VAL A 411 8.78 -3.60 -8.24
C VAL A 411 7.54 -3.73 -9.14
N TYR A 412 7.16 -2.66 -9.86
CA TYR A 412 6.02 -2.65 -10.78
C TYR A 412 6.42 -3.21 -12.16
N ASP A 413 7.23 -2.47 -12.89
CA ASP A 413 7.50 -2.73 -14.30
C ASP A 413 8.43 -3.93 -14.51
N LYS A 414 9.59 -3.99 -13.81
CA LYS A 414 10.45 -5.16 -13.86
C LYS A 414 9.75 -6.38 -13.29
N GLY A 415 8.97 -6.23 -12.18
CA GLY A 415 8.19 -7.32 -11.60
C GLY A 415 7.23 -7.94 -12.62
N ALA A 416 6.45 -7.12 -13.33
CA ALA A 416 5.53 -7.57 -14.37
C ALA A 416 6.27 -8.19 -15.57
N TYR A 417 7.39 -7.60 -15.99
CA TYR A 417 8.21 -8.13 -17.08
C TYR A 417 8.82 -9.49 -16.73
N VAL A 418 9.28 -9.68 -15.50
CA VAL A 418 9.80 -10.98 -15.01
C VAL A 418 8.71 -12.04 -15.01
N LEU A 419 7.47 -11.70 -14.65
CA LEU A 419 6.33 -12.62 -14.74
C LEU A 419 5.99 -12.98 -16.21
N HIS A 420 6.14 -12.03 -17.14
CA HIS A 420 6.02 -12.32 -18.55
C HIS A 420 7.09 -13.32 -19.01
N LEU A 421 8.37 -13.10 -18.67
CA LEU A 421 9.44 -14.03 -19.00
C LEU A 421 9.21 -15.42 -18.40
N LEU A 422 8.70 -15.48 -17.17
CA LEU A 422 8.33 -16.74 -16.52
C LEU A 422 7.17 -17.44 -17.25
N ARG A 423 6.19 -16.67 -17.77
CA ARG A 423 5.09 -17.21 -18.58
C ARG A 423 5.60 -17.79 -19.90
N GLU A 424 6.56 -17.14 -20.57
CA GLU A 424 7.17 -17.63 -21.79
C GLU A 424 8.02 -18.91 -21.52
N ASP A 425 8.79 -18.96 -20.41
CA ASP A 425 9.60 -20.12 -20.06
C ASP A 425 8.76 -21.35 -19.68
N LEU A 426 7.70 -21.17 -18.90
CA LEU A 426 6.83 -22.26 -18.44
C LEU A 426 5.78 -22.67 -19.47
N GLY A 427 5.38 -21.74 -20.34
CA GLY A 427 4.21 -21.87 -21.22
C GLY A 427 2.89 -21.62 -20.50
N GLU A 428 1.84 -21.37 -21.28
CA GLU A 428 0.51 -20.95 -20.80
C GLU A 428 -0.08 -21.88 -19.72
N ARG A 429 -0.04 -23.18 -19.96
CA ARG A 429 -0.67 -24.16 -19.07
C ARG A 429 -0.06 -24.15 -17.69
N ASP A 430 1.25 -24.27 -17.61
CA ASP A 430 1.99 -24.49 -16.38
C ASP A 430 2.14 -23.18 -15.60
N PHE A 431 2.33 -22.05 -16.29
CA PHE A 431 2.31 -20.74 -15.66
C PHE A 431 0.99 -20.46 -14.94
N TRP A 432 -0.15 -20.62 -15.63
CA TRP A 432 -1.46 -20.38 -14.99
C TRP A 432 -1.83 -21.43 -13.94
N ALA A 433 -1.33 -22.66 -14.07
CA ALA A 433 -1.45 -23.67 -13.01
C ALA A 433 -0.67 -23.23 -11.77
N GLY A 434 0.52 -22.70 -11.92
CA GLY A 434 1.34 -22.13 -10.84
C GLY A 434 0.68 -20.97 -10.14
N ILE A 435 0.16 -19.98 -10.89
CA ILE A 435 -0.58 -18.84 -10.34
C ILE A 435 -1.80 -19.32 -9.51
N ARG A 436 -2.59 -20.26 -10.04
CA ARG A 436 -3.71 -20.83 -9.30
C ARG A 436 -3.28 -21.56 -8.03
N GLN A 437 -2.22 -22.35 -8.11
CA GLN A 437 -1.68 -23.06 -6.95
C GLN A 437 -1.17 -22.09 -5.88
N TYR A 438 -0.37 -21.11 -6.26
CA TYR A 438 0.12 -20.05 -5.38
C TYR A 438 -1.04 -19.35 -4.66
N THR A 439 -2.03 -18.91 -5.43
CA THR A 439 -3.17 -18.19 -4.85
C THR A 439 -3.96 -19.06 -3.87
N ARG A 440 -4.24 -20.33 -4.22
CA ARG A 440 -5.00 -21.26 -3.34
C ARG A 440 -4.27 -21.60 -2.06
N LEU A 441 -2.95 -21.86 -2.14
CA LEU A 441 -2.14 -22.25 -0.96
C LEU A 441 -2.01 -21.11 0.04
N TYR A 442 -1.95 -19.87 -0.46
CA TYR A 442 -1.64 -18.70 0.36
C TYR A 442 -2.78 -17.71 0.51
N PHE A 443 -3.99 -18.06 0.07
CA PHE A 443 -5.15 -17.20 0.24
C PHE A 443 -5.42 -16.91 1.73
N GLY A 444 -5.48 -15.64 2.11
CA GLY A 444 -5.58 -15.18 3.50
C GLY A 444 -4.25 -15.16 4.26
N LYS A 445 -3.12 -15.45 3.61
CA LYS A 445 -1.79 -15.55 4.25
C LYS A 445 -0.82 -14.50 3.75
N SER A 446 0.27 -14.35 4.50
CA SER A 446 1.43 -13.55 4.11
C SER A 446 2.52 -14.46 3.53
N VAL A 447 3.24 -13.97 2.49
CA VAL A 447 4.13 -14.75 1.64
C VAL A 447 5.47 -14.05 1.40
N THR A 448 6.45 -14.85 1.01
CA THR A 448 7.77 -14.41 0.58
C THR A 448 8.03 -14.83 -0.86
N THR A 449 9.03 -14.28 -1.49
CA THR A 449 9.47 -14.68 -2.84
C THR A 449 9.76 -16.18 -2.97
N PRO A 450 10.42 -16.85 -1.99
CA PRO A 450 10.56 -18.31 -2.02
C PRO A 450 9.24 -19.08 -2.01
N ASP A 451 8.18 -18.55 -1.38
CA ASP A 451 6.85 -19.19 -1.41
C ASP A 451 6.25 -19.19 -2.80
N PHE A 452 6.39 -18.06 -3.51
CA PHE A 452 5.99 -17.95 -4.91
C PHE A 452 6.78 -18.89 -5.81
N GLN A 453 8.11 -18.89 -5.69
CA GLN A 453 8.98 -19.79 -6.46
C GLN A 453 8.58 -21.26 -6.27
N ARG A 454 8.44 -21.72 -5.03
CA ARG A 454 8.02 -23.12 -4.73
C ARG A 454 6.68 -23.48 -5.35
N ALA A 455 5.71 -22.57 -5.33
CA ALA A 455 4.40 -22.83 -5.93
C ALA A 455 4.49 -22.98 -7.46
N MET A 456 5.32 -22.16 -8.12
CA MET A 456 5.54 -22.23 -9.56
C MET A 456 6.31 -23.50 -9.95
N GLU A 457 7.35 -23.87 -9.20
CA GLU A 457 8.13 -25.11 -9.39
C GLU A 457 7.28 -26.36 -9.23
N HIS A 458 6.46 -26.41 -8.15
CA HIS A 458 5.57 -27.55 -7.92
C HIS A 458 4.53 -27.73 -9.02
N ALA A 459 3.97 -26.64 -9.55
CA ALA A 459 2.93 -26.71 -10.58
C ALA A 459 3.50 -27.08 -11.95
N SER A 460 4.73 -26.65 -12.27
CA SER A 460 5.37 -26.87 -13.57
C SER A 460 6.25 -28.11 -13.61
N GLY A 461 6.69 -28.62 -12.45
CA GLY A 461 7.73 -29.65 -12.37
C GLY A 461 9.13 -29.20 -12.76
N LYS A 462 9.33 -27.89 -13.05
CA LYS A 462 10.62 -27.30 -13.41
C LYS A 462 11.34 -26.72 -12.18
N ASN A 463 12.66 -26.84 -12.17
CA ASN A 463 13.51 -26.10 -11.22
C ASN A 463 13.70 -24.67 -11.75
N LEU A 464 13.31 -23.68 -10.95
CA LEU A 464 13.37 -22.26 -11.30
C LEU A 464 14.51 -21.51 -10.58
N THR A 465 15.40 -22.21 -9.91
CA THR A 465 16.50 -21.60 -9.12
C THR A 465 17.33 -20.62 -9.97
N ASP A 466 17.74 -21.03 -11.17
CA ASP A 466 18.54 -20.19 -12.06
C ASP A 466 17.75 -18.99 -12.59
N PHE A 467 16.47 -19.17 -12.90
CA PHE A 467 15.60 -18.07 -13.32
C PHE A 467 15.46 -17.02 -12.22
N PHE A 468 15.17 -17.43 -10.98
CA PHE A 468 15.04 -16.52 -9.85
C PHE A 468 16.37 -15.86 -9.48
N ALA A 469 17.48 -16.61 -9.52
CA ALA A 469 18.81 -16.06 -9.29
C ALA A 469 19.14 -14.95 -10.30
N GLN A 470 18.81 -15.13 -11.57
CA GLN A 470 19.08 -14.16 -12.64
C GLN A 470 18.15 -12.94 -12.60
N TRP A 471 16.84 -13.15 -12.48
CA TRP A 471 15.86 -12.09 -12.72
C TRP A 471 15.32 -11.44 -11.46
N VAL A 472 15.23 -12.19 -10.35
CA VAL A 472 14.63 -11.73 -9.11
C VAL A 472 15.69 -11.29 -8.11
N TYR A 473 16.71 -12.13 -7.87
CA TYR A 473 17.73 -11.83 -6.86
C TYR A 473 18.97 -11.12 -7.41
N LEU A 474 19.21 -11.14 -8.73
CA LEU A 474 20.42 -10.63 -9.39
C LEU A 474 21.72 -11.13 -8.74
N THR A 475 21.73 -12.37 -8.29
CA THR A 475 22.96 -12.98 -7.78
C THR A 475 23.88 -13.29 -8.97
N LYS A 476 25.06 -12.70 -8.97
CA LYS A 476 26.09 -13.02 -9.97
C LYS A 476 26.43 -14.51 -9.83
N ARG A 477 26.43 -15.21 -10.97
CA ARG A 477 26.99 -16.57 -11.05
C ARG A 477 28.51 -16.54 -10.92
#